data_0a62d448c130674ab1584d1f89c323a1
#
_entry.id   0a62d448c130674ab1584d1f89c323a1
#
_cell.length_a   1.000
_cell.length_b   1.000
_cell.length_c   1.000
_cell.angle_alpha   90.00
_cell.angle_beta   90.00
_cell.angle_gamma   90.00
#
_symmetry.space_group_name_H-M   'P 1'
#
loop_
_entity.id
_entity.type
_entity.pdbx_description
1 polymer ?
#
loop_
_entity_poly.entity_id
_entity_poly.type
_entity_poly.pdbx_seq_one_letter_code
_entity_poly.pdbx_strand_id
1 'polypeptide(L)'
;DVKNFLKHRRGMQYTYAAMYALRLYVSAHGEIIHLKEPLYTELETDLRTSGQKQFDYVNPRNKVVQTEMERACTEHLKEIGAWLAPDEYDELPNDNTCYPVEASVIIPVRNRARTIGDAIDSVLGQKADFDFNVIVVDNHSDDGTAEVVNKYHDNNHVVLLQPGRTDLGIGGCWDMAIRSKWCGKYAIQLDSDDLYSSDDTLTRIVAAFEEQNAAMVIGSYRMVNFALETLPPGLIAHTEWTADNGRNNALRINGLGAPRAFRTDILRKIGFPNTSYGEDYALGLAFSRHYRIARIFDELYLCRRWEGNSDAALSIDKQNKNNAYKDALRTIELRTRRAMIERWNSPVRKCDVEDFFKKQLDQWHDVAERCEQLKTCVKVKELPLEYGTLNVQYNPARIVSTAAKIDKAALKKRPCFLCDTNRPSCQTSMPVLGKFQLLVNPYPILPLHLTIPTRRHTAQRLSHFSKMLDTITWNLPGMFVFYNGARCGASAPDHAHLQAGQRGLVPIEWDWKLYENNLQRVYPSLKKEE
;
A
#
# COMPACT_ATOMS: atom_id res chain seq x y z
N ASP A 1 7.39 -23.00 27.89
CA ASP A 1 7.29 -21.65 27.45
C ASP A 1 6.04 -20.86 27.78
N VAL A 2 4.96 -21.51 28.25
CA VAL A 2 3.81 -20.81 28.84
C VAL A 2 4.24 -19.87 29.98
N LYS A 3 5.20 -20.28 30.83
CA LYS A 3 5.75 -19.42 31.89
C LYS A 3 6.44 -18.17 31.34
N ASN A 4 7.16 -18.29 30.23
CA ASN A 4 7.81 -17.16 29.58
C ASN A 4 6.79 -16.25 28.92
N PHE A 5 5.76 -16.80 28.27
CA PHE A 5 4.63 -16.04 27.75
C PHE A 5 3.95 -15.21 28.85
N LEU A 6 3.63 -15.84 30.00
CA LEU A 6 2.99 -15.15 31.13
C LEU A 6 3.87 -14.06 31.75
N LYS A 7 5.20 -14.23 31.74
CA LYS A 7 6.14 -13.18 32.16
C LYS A 7 6.22 -12.03 31.16
N HIS A 8 6.31 -12.36 29.88
CA HIS A 8 6.40 -11.40 28.78
C HIS A 8 5.14 -10.53 28.68
N ARG A 9 3.98 -11.12 28.96
CA ARG A 9 2.67 -10.47 28.88
C ARG A 9 2.15 -9.98 30.24
N ARG A 10 3.04 -9.73 31.22
CA ARG A 10 2.63 -9.14 32.51
C ARG A 10 1.91 -7.81 32.30
N GLY A 11 0.64 -7.74 32.78
CA GLY A 11 -0.23 -6.56 32.62
C GLY A 11 -1.16 -6.61 31.42
N MET A 12 -1.05 -7.59 30.51
CA MET A 12 -2.00 -7.81 29.43
C MET A 12 -3.04 -8.84 29.85
N GLN A 13 -4.29 -8.42 29.91
CA GLN A 13 -5.40 -9.33 30.18
C GLN A 13 -6.15 -9.59 28.88
N TYR A 14 -6.34 -10.86 28.57
CA TYR A 14 -7.21 -11.34 27.49
C TYR A 14 -8.32 -12.20 28.09
N THR A 15 -9.56 -11.89 27.74
CA THR A 15 -10.70 -12.72 28.09
C THR A 15 -10.91 -13.83 27.06
N TYR A 16 -10.73 -13.49 25.78
CA TYR A 16 -11.02 -14.38 24.65
C TYR A 16 -9.78 -14.76 23.84
N ALA A 17 -8.82 -13.85 23.68
CA ALA A 17 -7.69 -14.02 22.79
C ALA A 17 -6.46 -14.68 23.42
N ALA A 18 -6.52 -15.18 24.67
CA ALA A 18 -5.36 -15.70 25.40
C ALA A 18 -4.65 -16.86 24.66
N MET A 19 -5.41 -17.85 24.18
CA MET A 19 -4.86 -18.99 23.45
C MET A 19 -4.32 -18.58 22.07
N TYR A 20 -4.95 -17.63 21.41
CA TYR A 20 -4.46 -17.08 20.17
C TYR A 20 -3.13 -16.33 20.38
N ALA A 21 -3.05 -15.46 21.37
CA ALA A 21 -1.82 -14.75 21.73
C ALA A 21 -0.68 -15.72 22.14
N LEU A 22 -1.00 -16.80 22.86
CA LEU A 22 -0.02 -17.85 23.21
C LEU A 22 0.53 -18.53 21.95
N ARG A 23 -0.34 -18.92 21.01
CA ARG A 23 0.09 -19.55 19.74
C ARG A 23 0.99 -18.61 18.93
N LEU A 24 0.62 -17.33 18.82
CA LEU A 24 1.45 -16.32 18.15
C LEU A 24 2.82 -16.16 18.84
N TYR A 25 2.84 -16.11 20.16
CA TYR A 25 4.10 -16.02 20.93
C TYR A 25 4.99 -17.23 20.69
N VAL A 26 4.45 -18.44 20.79
CA VAL A 26 5.22 -19.68 20.57
C VAL A 26 5.75 -19.72 19.13
N SER A 27 4.97 -19.32 18.14
CA SER A 27 5.39 -19.28 16.74
C SER A 27 6.54 -18.31 16.48
N ALA A 28 6.68 -17.26 17.28
CA ALA A 28 7.78 -16.30 17.19
C ALA A 28 9.06 -16.75 17.87
N HIS A 29 8.97 -17.66 18.86
CA HIS A 29 10.09 -18.05 19.72
C HIS A 29 10.52 -19.51 19.59
N GLY A 30 9.84 -20.30 18.75
CA GLY A 30 10.13 -21.71 18.56
C GLY A 30 9.55 -22.27 17.28
N GLU A 31 9.82 -23.53 17.05
CA GLU A 31 9.25 -24.28 15.94
C GLU A 31 7.91 -24.89 16.35
N ILE A 32 6.90 -24.81 15.46
CA ILE A 32 5.62 -25.51 15.61
C ILE A 32 5.71 -26.82 14.86
N ILE A 33 5.65 -27.92 15.59
CA ILE A 33 5.69 -29.27 15.02
C ILE A 33 4.25 -29.75 14.79
N HIS A 34 3.92 -30.06 13.55
CA HIS A 34 2.64 -30.64 13.19
C HIS A 34 2.68 -32.17 13.40
N LEU A 35 1.86 -32.65 14.33
CA LEU A 35 1.62 -34.09 14.50
C LEU A 35 0.52 -34.52 13.53
N LYS A 36 0.81 -35.52 12.69
CA LYS A 36 -0.10 -35.99 11.63
C LYS A 36 -1.16 -37.00 12.15
N GLU A 37 -1.26 -37.15 13.44
CA GLU A 37 -2.20 -38.08 14.11
C GLU A 37 -3.33 -37.27 14.76
N PRO A 38 -4.60 -37.77 14.72
CA PRO A 38 -5.68 -37.18 15.48
C PRO A 38 -5.48 -37.43 16.97
N LEU A 39 -5.26 -36.39 17.75
CA LEU A 39 -4.96 -36.48 19.19
C LEU A 39 -6.17 -36.23 20.07
N TYR A 40 -7.25 -35.65 19.54
CA TYR A 40 -8.50 -35.37 20.25
C TYR A 40 -9.66 -35.30 19.27
N THR A 41 -10.86 -35.43 19.81
CA THR A 41 -12.12 -35.28 19.07
C THR A 41 -12.84 -34.05 19.62
N GLU A 42 -13.19 -33.13 18.76
CA GLU A 42 -14.07 -32.00 19.07
C GLU A 42 -15.50 -32.37 18.67
N LEU A 43 -16.42 -32.36 19.64
CA LEU A 43 -17.84 -32.56 19.36
C LEU A 43 -18.46 -31.23 18.91
N GLU A 44 -18.92 -31.19 17.68
CA GLU A 44 -19.60 -30.01 17.17
C GLU A 44 -21.07 -30.04 17.69
N THR A 45 -21.42 -29.07 18.53
CA THR A 45 -22.77 -28.88 19.06
C THR A 45 -23.53 -27.76 18.36
N ASP A 46 -22.97 -27.14 17.35
CA ASP A 46 -23.59 -26.04 16.63
C ASP A 46 -24.61 -26.57 15.62
N LEU A 47 -25.87 -26.38 15.93
CA LEU A 47 -27.03 -26.80 15.10
C LEU A 47 -27.50 -25.69 14.14
N ARG A 48 -26.76 -24.59 13.99
CA ARG A 48 -27.12 -23.51 13.06
C ARG A 48 -27.07 -23.99 11.62
N THR A 49 -27.94 -23.43 10.79
CA THR A 49 -27.95 -23.71 9.35
C THR A 49 -26.65 -23.30 8.70
N SER A 50 -26.27 -24.00 7.62
CA SER A 50 -25.09 -23.70 6.82
C SER A 50 -25.05 -22.22 6.44
N GLY A 51 -23.89 -21.57 6.61
CA GLY A 51 -23.68 -20.14 6.35
C GLY A 51 -23.73 -19.23 7.58
N GLN A 52 -24.59 -19.48 8.55
CA GLN A 52 -24.62 -18.66 9.77
C GLN A 52 -23.34 -18.78 10.59
N LYS A 53 -22.81 -20.01 10.73
CA LYS A 53 -21.56 -20.28 11.43
C LYS A 53 -20.37 -19.62 10.75
N GLN A 54 -20.32 -19.66 9.43
CA GLN A 54 -19.23 -19.10 8.64
C GLN A 54 -19.06 -17.59 8.86
N PHE A 55 -20.17 -16.88 9.11
CA PHE A 55 -20.20 -15.41 9.25
C PHE A 55 -20.42 -14.95 10.71
N ASP A 56 -20.34 -15.84 11.68
CA ASP A 56 -20.58 -15.49 13.09
C ASP A 56 -19.56 -14.44 13.62
N TYR A 57 -18.38 -14.40 13.05
CA TYR A 57 -17.35 -13.44 13.40
C TYR A 57 -17.73 -11.97 13.09
N VAL A 58 -18.60 -11.71 12.10
CA VAL A 58 -19.10 -10.37 11.79
C VAL A 58 -20.32 -9.98 12.66
N ASN A 59 -20.84 -10.86 13.47
CA ASN A 59 -21.95 -10.58 14.36
C ASN A 59 -21.55 -9.52 15.41
N PRO A 60 -22.32 -8.43 15.59
CA PRO A 60 -22.00 -7.36 16.55
C PRO A 60 -21.76 -7.84 17.99
N ARG A 61 -22.41 -8.95 18.40
CA ARG A 61 -22.18 -9.57 19.74
C ARG A 61 -20.72 -10.03 19.92
N ASN A 62 -20.01 -10.34 18.85
CA ASN A 62 -18.65 -10.82 18.88
C ASN A 62 -17.61 -9.71 18.76
N LYS A 63 -18.02 -8.43 18.74
CA LYS A 63 -17.12 -7.27 18.59
C LYS A 63 -15.98 -7.25 19.63
N VAL A 64 -16.29 -7.61 20.89
CA VAL A 64 -15.27 -7.65 21.95
C VAL A 64 -14.21 -8.71 21.64
N VAL A 65 -14.64 -9.89 21.19
CA VAL A 65 -13.73 -10.97 20.78
C VAL A 65 -12.83 -10.51 19.62
N GLN A 66 -13.42 -9.89 18.60
CA GLN A 66 -12.67 -9.38 17.45
C GLN A 66 -11.64 -8.30 17.84
N THR A 67 -12.01 -7.39 18.75
CA THR A 67 -11.11 -6.35 19.25
C THR A 67 -9.92 -6.95 20.01
N GLU A 68 -10.14 -7.98 20.84
CA GLU A 68 -9.04 -8.67 21.52
C GLU A 68 -8.13 -9.44 20.55
N MET A 69 -8.70 -10.13 19.55
CA MET A 69 -7.93 -10.80 18.49
C MET A 69 -7.09 -9.80 17.69
N GLU A 70 -7.67 -8.64 17.34
CA GLU A 70 -6.96 -7.56 16.66
C GLU A 70 -5.77 -7.04 17.49
N ARG A 71 -5.98 -6.82 18.78
CA ARG A 71 -4.92 -6.40 19.70
C ARG A 71 -3.79 -7.43 19.75
N ALA A 72 -4.11 -8.72 19.96
CA ALA A 72 -3.12 -9.79 20.02
C ALA A 72 -2.32 -9.90 18.71
N CYS A 73 -2.98 -9.80 17.56
CA CYS A 73 -2.33 -9.79 16.26
C CYS A 73 -1.42 -8.57 16.08
N THR A 74 -1.88 -7.38 16.46
CA THR A 74 -1.10 -6.13 16.34
C THR A 74 0.17 -6.18 17.17
N GLU A 75 0.08 -6.69 18.40
CA GLU A 75 1.24 -6.87 19.28
C GLU A 75 2.24 -7.86 18.71
N HIS A 76 1.75 -8.97 18.17
CA HIS A 76 2.60 -9.94 17.49
C HIS A 76 3.31 -9.34 16.26
N LEU A 77 2.58 -8.61 15.41
CA LEU A 77 3.18 -7.96 14.23
C LEU A 77 4.30 -6.97 14.63
N LYS A 78 4.13 -6.23 15.73
CA LYS A 78 5.18 -5.34 16.27
C LYS A 78 6.37 -6.13 16.76
N GLU A 79 6.14 -7.21 17.51
CA GLU A 79 7.17 -8.09 18.06
C GLU A 79 8.05 -8.73 16.99
N ILE A 80 7.44 -9.24 15.90
CA ILE A 80 8.18 -9.89 14.79
C ILE A 80 8.69 -8.90 13.74
N GLY A 81 8.48 -7.59 13.91
CA GLY A 81 8.92 -6.57 12.95
C GLY A 81 8.17 -6.58 11.61
N ALA A 82 6.87 -6.95 11.62
CA ALA A 82 6.01 -6.99 10.43
C ALA A 82 4.84 -5.98 10.48
N TRP A 83 4.78 -5.16 11.53
CA TRP A 83 3.75 -4.13 11.66
C TRP A 83 4.02 -2.94 10.76
N LEU A 84 3.03 -2.53 10.00
CA LEU A 84 3.06 -1.34 9.16
C LEU A 84 2.17 -0.26 9.76
N ALA A 85 2.65 0.98 9.82
CA ALA A 85 1.86 2.08 10.36
C ALA A 85 0.54 2.23 9.58
N PRO A 86 -0.62 2.30 10.28
CA PRO A 86 -1.93 2.22 9.64
C PRO A 86 -2.26 3.43 8.76
N ASP A 87 -1.56 4.54 8.97
CA ASP A 87 -1.74 5.80 8.26
C ASP A 87 -0.60 6.12 7.27
N GLU A 88 0.43 5.24 7.17
CA GLU A 88 1.56 5.42 6.26
C GLU A 88 1.40 4.54 5.02
N TYR A 89 1.13 5.15 3.86
CA TYR A 89 0.99 4.49 2.57
C TYR A 89 1.94 5.10 1.55
N ASP A 90 2.28 4.34 0.52
CA ASP A 90 3.00 4.85 -0.63
C ASP A 90 2.07 5.79 -1.43
N GLU A 91 2.64 6.77 -2.10
CA GLU A 91 1.87 7.61 -3.02
C GLU A 91 1.36 6.76 -4.20
N LEU A 92 0.14 7.07 -4.65
CA LEU A 92 -0.38 6.41 -5.83
C LEU A 92 0.45 6.84 -7.05
N PRO A 93 0.85 5.90 -7.90
CA PRO A 93 1.58 6.25 -9.12
C PRO A 93 0.73 7.12 -10.05
N ASN A 94 1.37 8.07 -10.74
CA ASN A 94 0.75 8.75 -11.86
C ASN A 94 0.48 7.74 -12.95
N ASP A 95 -0.77 7.65 -13.37
CA ASP A 95 -1.19 6.78 -14.44
C ASP A 95 -1.51 7.63 -15.69
N ASN A 96 -0.61 7.61 -16.66
CA ASN A 96 -0.77 8.30 -17.93
C ASN A 96 -1.30 7.35 -19.03
N THR A 97 -1.81 6.18 -18.65
CA THR A 97 -2.35 5.21 -19.58
C THR A 97 -3.67 5.72 -20.16
N CYS A 98 -3.83 5.66 -21.47
CA CYS A 98 -5.10 5.90 -22.11
C CYS A 98 -5.95 4.63 -22.00
N TYR A 99 -7.03 4.69 -21.25
CA TYR A 99 -7.99 3.59 -21.09
C TYR A 99 -9.19 3.78 -22.02
N PRO A 100 -9.80 2.68 -22.51
CA PRO A 100 -10.98 2.76 -23.36
C PRO A 100 -12.22 3.27 -22.63
N VAL A 101 -12.30 3.00 -21.32
CA VAL A 101 -13.40 3.40 -20.42
C VAL A 101 -12.85 3.69 -19.01
N GLU A 102 -13.62 4.37 -18.17
CA GLU A 102 -13.23 4.63 -16.78
C GLU A 102 -13.29 3.35 -15.93
N ALA A 103 -14.34 2.54 -16.08
CA ALA A 103 -14.53 1.33 -15.29
C ALA A 103 -14.85 0.11 -16.16
N SER A 104 -14.27 -1.04 -15.82
CA SER A 104 -14.63 -2.35 -16.38
C SER A 104 -15.13 -3.28 -15.30
N VAL A 105 -16.33 -3.80 -15.46
CA VAL A 105 -16.83 -4.90 -14.62
C VAL A 105 -16.35 -6.22 -15.20
N ILE A 106 -15.62 -6.99 -14.40
CA ILE A 106 -15.03 -8.27 -14.82
C ILE A 106 -15.83 -9.42 -14.23
N ILE A 107 -16.33 -10.29 -15.09
CA ILE A 107 -17.13 -11.45 -14.76
C ILE A 107 -16.46 -12.73 -15.29
N PRO A 108 -15.62 -13.40 -14.49
CA PRO A 108 -15.20 -14.76 -14.81
C PRO A 108 -16.38 -15.72 -14.72
N VAL A 109 -16.56 -16.56 -15.73
CA VAL A 109 -17.69 -17.48 -15.76
C VAL A 109 -17.31 -18.86 -16.27
N ARG A 110 -17.92 -19.88 -15.68
CA ARG A 110 -17.94 -21.24 -16.20
C ARG A 110 -19.24 -21.92 -15.79
N ASN A 111 -20.02 -22.37 -16.77
CA ASN A 111 -21.27 -23.11 -16.56
C ASN A 111 -22.27 -22.35 -15.67
N ARG A 112 -22.71 -21.19 -16.17
CA ARG A 112 -23.66 -20.29 -15.50
C ARG A 112 -24.73 -19.73 -16.45
N ALA A 113 -25.19 -20.54 -17.43
CA ALA A 113 -26.22 -20.11 -18.39
C ALA A 113 -27.49 -19.55 -17.71
N ARG A 114 -27.82 -20.08 -16.52
CA ARG A 114 -29.00 -19.65 -15.74
C ARG A 114 -28.87 -18.23 -15.16
N THR A 115 -27.65 -17.77 -14.83
CA THR A 115 -27.45 -16.59 -13.97
C THR A 115 -26.67 -15.47 -14.63
N ILE A 116 -25.86 -15.78 -15.65
CA ILE A 116 -24.96 -14.80 -16.28
C ILE A 116 -25.72 -13.62 -16.92
N GLY A 117 -26.92 -13.86 -17.46
CA GLY A 117 -27.77 -12.81 -18.01
C GLY A 117 -28.15 -11.77 -16.97
N ASP A 118 -28.64 -12.23 -15.80
CA ASP A 118 -29.02 -11.34 -14.70
C ASP A 118 -27.82 -10.50 -14.21
N ALA A 119 -26.63 -11.11 -14.14
CA ALA A 119 -25.41 -10.42 -13.75
C ALA A 119 -25.06 -9.31 -14.74
N ILE A 120 -25.07 -9.59 -16.05
CA ILE A 120 -24.81 -8.60 -17.10
C ILE A 120 -25.86 -7.49 -17.04
N ASP A 121 -27.15 -7.81 -16.94
CA ASP A 121 -28.24 -6.83 -16.87
C ASP A 121 -28.11 -5.91 -15.67
N SER A 122 -27.65 -6.41 -14.51
CA SER A 122 -27.41 -5.60 -13.32
C SER A 122 -26.29 -4.56 -13.52
N VAL A 123 -25.33 -4.86 -14.41
CA VAL A 123 -24.28 -3.89 -14.79
C VAL A 123 -24.79 -2.91 -15.82
N LEU A 124 -25.49 -3.38 -16.85
CA LEU A 124 -26.04 -2.50 -17.90
C LEU A 124 -27.09 -1.53 -17.37
N GLY A 125 -27.74 -1.86 -16.23
CA GLY A 125 -28.65 -0.99 -15.51
C GLY A 125 -27.97 0.11 -14.68
N GLN A 126 -26.66 0.15 -14.62
CA GLN A 126 -25.94 1.17 -13.82
C GLN A 126 -26.05 2.56 -14.46
N LYS A 127 -26.20 3.57 -13.60
CA LYS A 127 -26.24 4.99 -13.97
C LYS A 127 -24.94 5.65 -13.51
N ALA A 128 -24.06 5.92 -14.47
CA ALA A 128 -22.80 6.58 -14.24
C ALA A 128 -22.63 7.75 -15.21
N ASP A 129 -21.89 8.78 -14.80
CA ASP A 129 -21.53 9.92 -15.64
C ASP A 129 -20.21 9.71 -16.40
N PHE A 130 -19.71 8.47 -16.38
CA PHE A 130 -18.52 8.01 -17.10
C PHE A 130 -18.79 6.76 -17.90
N ASP A 131 -17.93 6.50 -18.89
CA ASP A 131 -18.02 5.30 -19.71
C ASP A 131 -17.55 4.06 -18.94
N PHE A 132 -18.30 2.97 -19.07
CA PHE A 132 -17.96 1.67 -18.50
C PHE A 132 -18.30 0.52 -19.45
N ASN A 133 -17.73 -0.65 -19.20
CA ASN A 133 -18.04 -1.88 -19.92
C ASN A 133 -18.06 -3.11 -19.01
N VAL A 134 -18.56 -4.21 -19.55
CA VAL A 134 -18.57 -5.55 -18.94
C VAL A 134 -17.61 -6.43 -19.73
N ILE A 135 -16.66 -7.05 -19.06
CA ILE A 135 -15.74 -8.04 -19.65
C ILE A 135 -16.09 -9.40 -19.06
N VAL A 136 -16.78 -10.21 -19.82
CA VAL A 136 -17.07 -11.60 -19.47
C VAL A 136 -15.93 -12.49 -19.95
N VAL A 137 -15.35 -13.29 -19.05
CA VAL A 137 -14.33 -14.28 -19.40
C VAL A 137 -14.94 -15.66 -19.27
N ASP A 138 -15.38 -16.24 -20.38
CA ASP A 138 -15.96 -17.57 -20.42
C ASP A 138 -14.88 -18.65 -20.47
N ASN A 139 -14.67 -19.28 -19.32
CA ASN A 139 -13.65 -20.29 -19.13
C ASN A 139 -14.15 -21.69 -19.55
N HIS A 140 -14.40 -21.86 -20.86
CA HIS A 140 -14.80 -23.12 -21.48
C HIS A 140 -16.13 -23.68 -20.93
N SER A 141 -17.18 -22.88 -20.93
CA SER A 141 -18.53 -23.36 -20.59
C SER A 141 -19.09 -24.28 -21.68
N ASP A 142 -19.88 -25.28 -21.26
CA ASP A 142 -20.53 -26.27 -22.10
C ASP A 142 -22.04 -26.40 -21.84
N ASP A 143 -22.62 -25.45 -21.05
CA ASP A 143 -24.03 -25.43 -20.64
C ASP A 143 -24.90 -24.40 -21.37
N GLY A 144 -24.37 -23.72 -22.40
CA GLY A 144 -25.05 -22.63 -23.08
C GLY A 144 -24.75 -21.23 -22.53
N THR A 145 -23.79 -21.09 -21.61
CA THR A 145 -23.36 -19.78 -21.06
C THR A 145 -22.91 -18.83 -22.15
N ALA A 146 -22.08 -19.27 -23.11
CA ALA A 146 -21.58 -18.44 -24.20
C ALA A 146 -22.71 -17.93 -25.10
N GLU A 147 -23.73 -18.76 -25.36
CA GLU A 147 -24.89 -18.39 -26.12
C GLU A 147 -25.73 -17.31 -25.44
N VAL A 148 -25.82 -17.35 -24.09
CA VAL A 148 -26.50 -16.29 -23.33
C VAL A 148 -25.73 -14.97 -23.45
N VAL A 149 -24.40 -14.98 -23.27
CA VAL A 149 -23.58 -13.77 -23.42
C VAL A 149 -23.62 -13.23 -24.84
N ASN A 150 -23.63 -14.09 -25.84
CA ASN A 150 -23.71 -13.67 -27.24
C ASN A 150 -25.01 -12.96 -27.60
N LYS A 151 -26.07 -13.03 -26.79
CA LYS A 151 -27.28 -12.21 -27.00
C LYS A 151 -27.02 -10.71 -26.83
N TYR A 152 -25.94 -10.35 -26.19
CA TYR A 152 -25.50 -8.98 -25.96
C TYR A 152 -24.47 -8.49 -26.99
N HIS A 153 -24.20 -9.26 -28.07
CA HIS A 153 -23.17 -8.95 -29.07
C HIS A 153 -23.32 -7.58 -29.76
N ASP A 154 -24.55 -7.10 -29.90
CA ASP A 154 -24.84 -5.77 -30.45
C ASP A 154 -24.65 -4.64 -29.43
N ASN A 155 -24.41 -4.96 -28.17
CA ASN A 155 -24.16 -3.99 -27.11
C ASN A 155 -22.65 -3.72 -26.99
N ASN A 156 -22.23 -2.53 -27.39
CA ASN A 156 -20.83 -2.11 -27.35
C ASN A 156 -20.21 -2.09 -25.95
N HIS A 157 -21.05 -2.21 -24.91
CA HIS A 157 -20.58 -2.27 -23.52
C HIS A 157 -20.25 -3.69 -23.05
N VAL A 158 -20.57 -4.74 -23.81
CA VAL A 158 -20.31 -6.14 -23.41
C VAL A 158 -19.23 -6.75 -24.28
N VAL A 159 -18.19 -7.24 -23.65
CA VAL A 159 -17.04 -7.90 -24.27
C VAL A 159 -16.95 -9.34 -23.79
N LEU A 160 -17.01 -10.30 -24.70
CA LEU A 160 -16.77 -11.71 -24.40
C LEU A 160 -15.31 -12.05 -24.72
N LEU A 161 -14.59 -12.60 -23.74
CA LEU A 161 -13.26 -13.18 -23.89
C LEU A 161 -13.33 -14.69 -23.64
N GLN A 162 -12.67 -15.46 -24.49
CA GLN A 162 -12.52 -16.89 -24.32
C GLN A 162 -11.04 -17.24 -24.30
N PRO A 163 -10.52 -17.83 -23.22
CA PRO A 163 -9.11 -18.20 -23.15
C PRO A 163 -8.78 -19.35 -24.09
N GLY A 164 -7.62 -19.29 -24.75
CA GLY A 164 -7.09 -20.42 -25.52
C GLY A 164 -6.51 -21.53 -24.64
N ARG A 165 -6.34 -21.28 -23.33
CA ARG A 165 -5.81 -22.22 -22.31
C ARG A 165 -6.95 -22.82 -21.53
N THR A 166 -6.82 -24.07 -21.13
CA THR A 166 -7.83 -24.82 -20.36
C THR A 166 -7.51 -24.92 -18.86
N ASP A 167 -6.36 -24.40 -18.45
CA ASP A 167 -5.82 -24.49 -17.08
C ASP A 167 -6.00 -23.18 -16.26
N LEU A 168 -6.87 -22.27 -16.73
CA LEU A 168 -7.13 -21.05 -15.99
C LEU A 168 -8.07 -21.32 -14.80
N GLY A 169 -7.67 -20.80 -13.63
CA GLY A 169 -8.57 -20.57 -12.50
C GLY A 169 -9.27 -19.20 -12.62
N ILE A 170 -10.06 -18.85 -11.63
CA ILE A 170 -10.73 -17.53 -11.54
C ILE A 170 -9.69 -16.40 -11.65
N GLY A 171 -8.58 -16.48 -10.92
CA GLY A 171 -7.51 -15.48 -11.00
C GLY A 171 -6.85 -15.38 -12.38
N GLY A 172 -6.70 -16.51 -13.10
CA GLY A 172 -6.20 -16.51 -14.47
C GLY A 172 -7.14 -15.81 -15.44
N CYS A 173 -8.45 -15.98 -15.27
CA CYS A 173 -9.48 -15.26 -16.04
C CYS A 173 -9.44 -13.76 -15.77
N TRP A 174 -9.27 -13.37 -14.50
CA TRP A 174 -9.05 -11.98 -14.11
C TRP A 174 -7.80 -11.38 -14.77
N ASP A 175 -6.66 -12.09 -14.73
CA ASP A 175 -5.41 -11.61 -15.32
C ASP A 175 -5.54 -11.42 -16.83
N MET A 176 -6.28 -12.31 -17.51
CA MET A 176 -6.61 -12.16 -18.91
C MET A 176 -7.45 -10.90 -19.18
N ALA A 177 -8.49 -10.67 -18.38
CA ALA A 177 -9.37 -9.51 -18.53
C ALA A 177 -8.63 -8.19 -18.34
N ILE A 178 -7.87 -8.05 -17.25
CA ILE A 178 -7.17 -6.80 -16.94
C ILE A 178 -6.05 -6.47 -17.93
N ARG A 179 -5.46 -7.49 -18.59
CA ARG A 179 -4.44 -7.28 -19.63
C ARG A 179 -5.03 -7.07 -21.01
N SER A 180 -6.34 -7.25 -21.17
CA SER A 180 -7.01 -6.97 -22.44
C SER A 180 -6.97 -5.47 -22.77
N LYS A 181 -7.10 -5.15 -24.05
CA LYS A 181 -7.23 -3.76 -24.53
C LYS A 181 -8.55 -3.10 -24.13
N TRP A 182 -9.51 -3.89 -23.65
CA TRP A 182 -10.85 -3.45 -23.29
C TRP A 182 -10.97 -2.99 -21.83
N CYS A 183 -9.96 -3.34 -20.98
CA CYS A 183 -10.04 -3.05 -19.56
C CYS A 183 -9.83 -1.55 -19.28
N GLY A 184 -10.76 -0.99 -18.51
CA GLY A 184 -10.77 0.39 -18.06
C GLY A 184 -9.76 0.70 -16.97
N LYS A 185 -9.77 1.96 -16.52
CA LYS A 185 -8.91 2.48 -15.44
C LYS A 185 -9.15 1.77 -14.11
N TYR A 186 -10.40 1.43 -13.83
CA TYR A 186 -10.80 0.65 -12.65
C TYR A 186 -11.37 -0.70 -13.08
N ALA A 187 -10.86 -1.77 -12.50
CA ALA A 187 -11.34 -3.14 -12.69
C ALA A 187 -12.20 -3.53 -11.48
N ILE A 188 -13.49 -3.83 -11.70
CA ILE A 188 -14.49 -4.03 -10.65
C ILE A 188 -15.07 -5.43 -10.75
N GLN A 189 -15.23 -6.10 -9.61
CA GLN A 189 -15.75 -7.46 -9.52
C GLN A 189 -17.29 -7.51 -9.66
N LEU A 190 -17.74 -8.51 -10.42
CA LEU A 190 -19.04 -9.13 -10.26
C LEU A 190 -18.92 -10.63 -10.50
N ASP A 191 -19.46 -11.43 -9.61
CA ASP A 191 -19.53 -12.88 -9.81
C ASP A 191 -20.71 -13.23 -10.71
N SER A 192 -20.57 -14.29 -11.51
CA SER A 192 -21.53 -14.64 -12.58
C SER A 192 -22.92 -15.08 -12.12
N ASP A 193 -23.11 -15.23 -10.82
CA ASP A 193 -24.37 -15.61 -10.18
C ASP A 193 -24.92 -14.56 -9.19
N ASP A 194 -24.28 -13.38 -9.11
CA ASP A 194 -24.60 -12.30 -8.19
C ASP A 194 -25.07 -11.03 -8.94
N LEU A 195 -25.48 -10.00 -8.19
CA LEU A 195 -25.99 -8.73 -8.72
C LEU A 195 -25.43 -7.53 -7.98
N TYR A 196 -25.35 -6.37 -8.62
CA TYR A 196 -25.25 -5.11 -7.90
C TYR A 196 -26.59 -4.75 -7.24
N SER A 197 -26.54 -4.14 -6.06
CA SER A 197 -27.74 -3.88 -5.26
C SER A 197 -28.50 -2.61 -5.65
N SER A 198 -27.84 -1.69 -6.37
CA SER A 198 -28.40 -0.41 -6.81
C SER A 198 -27.84 0.02 -8.16
N ASP A 199 -28.48 0.99 -8.80
CA ASP A 199 -28.07 1.53 -10.09
C ASP A 199 -26.95 2.58 -10.00
N ASP A 200 -26.46 2.91 -8.80
CA ASP A 200 -25.36 3.84 -8.53
C ASP A 200 -24.07 3.15 -8.00
N THR A 201 -24.05 1.82 -7.98
CA THR A 201 -22.94 1.05 -7.39
C THR A 201 -21.59 1.42 -8.02
N LEU A 202 -21.49 1.50 -9.35
CA LEU A 202 -20.24 1.86 -10.03
C LEU A 202 -19.78 3.27 -9.68
N THR A 203 -20.69 4.24 -9.66
CA THR A 203 -20.41 5.63 -9.29
C THR A 203 -19.83 5.72 -7.88
N ARG A 204 -20.42 5.01 -6.92
CA ARG A 204 -19.95 4.98 -5.53
C ARG A 204 -18.58 4.34 -5.38
N ILE A 205 -18.31 3.28 -6.14
CA ILE A 205 -17.00 2.60 -6.12
C ILE A 205 -15.92 3.53 -6.71
N VAL A 206 -16.19 4.15 -7.85
CA VAL A 206 -15.23 5.06 -8.51
C VAL A 206 -14.95 6.29 -7.63
N ALA A 207 -15.98 6.91 -7.04
CA ALA A 207 -15.82 8.02 -6.11
C ALA A 207 -14.95 7.65 -4.90
N ALA A 208 -15.10 6.44 -4.35
CA ALA A 208 -14.31 6.00 -3.19
C ALA A 208 -12.80 5.89 -3.47
N PHE A 209 -12.37 5.63 -4.72
CA PHE A 209 -10.94 5.66 -5.09
C PHE A 209 -10.34 7.05 -4.89
N GLU A 210 -11.05 8.08 -5.31
CA GLU A 210 -10.58 9.47 -5.23
C GLU A 210 -10.71 10.03 -3.81
N GLU A 211 -11.89 9.92 -3.20
CA GLU A 211 -12.18 10.45 -1.87
C GLU A 211 -11.27 9.88 -0.79
N GLN A 212 -10.95 8.58 -0.87
CA GLN A 212 -10.12 7.89 0.12
C GLN A 212 -8.66 7.75 -0.34
N ASN A 213 -8.29 8.27 -1.50
CA ASN A 213 -6.95 8.14 -2.09
C ASN A 213 -6.46 6.69 -2.06
N ALA A 214 -7.22 5.78 -2.67
CA ALA A 214 -7.05 4.34 -2.56
C ALA A 214 -6.61 3.69 -3.88
N ALA A 215 -5.93 2.55 -3.77
CA ALA A 215 -5.57 1.70 -4.90
C ALA A 215 -6.52 0.51 -5.09
N MET A 216 -7.26 0.17 -4.04
CA MET A 216 -8.26 -0.88 -4.00
C MET A 216 -9.47 -0.40 -3.19
N VAL A 217 -10.66 -0.79 -3.60
CA VAL A 217 -11.92 -0.52 -2.88
C VAL A 217 -12.59 -1.84 -2.58
N ILE A 218 -13.14 -1.97 -1.39
CA ILE A 218 -13.93 -3.14 -0.97
C ILE A 218 -15.28 -2.66 -0.45
N GLY A 219 -16.34 -3.17 -1.05
CA GLY A 219 -17.71 -2.90 -0.66
C GLY A 219 -18.25 -3.86 0.39
N SER A 220 -19.56 -3.80 0.57
CA SER A 220 -20.34 -4.67 1.44
C SER A 220 -21.44 -5.36 0.64
N TYR A 221 -21.79 -6.57 1.05
CA TYR A 221 -22.74 -7.40 0.34
C TYR A 221 -23.81 -7.96 1.28
N ARG A 222 -25.00 -8.16 0.72
CA ARG A 222 -26.11 -8.82 1.40
C ARG A 222 -26.27 -10.23 0.87
N MET A 223 -26.42 -11.18 1.77
CA MET A 223 -26.76 -12.56 1.40
C MET A 223 -28.26 -12.66 1.09
N VAL A 224 -28.60 -13.17 -0.08
CA VAL A 224 -29.98 -13.32 -0.57
C VAL A 224 -30.20 -14.67 -1.24
N ASN A 225 -31.47 -15.08 -1.37
CA ASN A 225 -31.87 -16.16 -2.26
C ASN A 225 -32.18 -15.63 -3.68
N PHE A 226 -32.64 -16.47 -4.61
CA PHE A 226 -33.01 -16.05 -5.97
C PHE A 226 -34.25 -15.15 -6.05
N ALA A 227 -35.10 -15.13 -5.01
CA ALA A 227 -36.19 -14.17 -4.88
C ALA A 227 -35.74 -12.83 -4.29
N LEU A 228 -34.43 -12.65 -4.08
CA LEU A 228 -33.77 -11.49 -3.45
C LEU A 228 -34.21 -11.27 -1.98
N GLU A 229 -34.74 -12.30 -1.34
CA GLU A 229 -35.06 -12.26 0.08
C GLU A 229 -33.76 -12.42 0.90
N THR A 230 -33.60 -11.60 1.92
CA THR A 230 -32.41 -11.63 2.77
C THR A 230 -32.28 -12.94 3.53
N LEU A 231 -31.12 -13.55 3.42
CA LEU A 231 -30.72 -14.73 4.19
C LEU A 231 -29.82 -14.33 5.37
N PRO A 232 -29.89 -15.03 6.51
CA PRO A 232 -28.95 -14.80 7.60
C PRO A 232 -27.48 -15.00 7.17
N PRO A 233 -26.55 -14.16 7.66
CA PRO A 233 -26.71 -13.09 8.62
C PRO A 233 -27.15 -11.74 8.03
N GLY A 234 -27.51 -11.66 6.77
CA GLY A 234 -27.92 -10.44 6.09
C GLY A 234 -26.74 -9.68 5.49
N LEU A 235 -26.55 -8.44 5.90
CA LEU A 235 -25.47 -7.59 5.41
C LEU A 235 -24.11 -7.98 6.01
N ILE A 236 -23.13 -8.20 5.14
CA ILE A 236 -21.73 -8.46 5.48
C ILE A 236 -20.93 -7.20 5.13
N ALA A 237 -20.72 -6.35 6.13
CA ALA A 237 -20.04 -5.05 5.95
C ALA A 237 -18.58 -5.05 6.46
N HIS A 238 -18.13 -6.12 7.12
CA HIS A 238 -16.77 -6.23 7.67
C HIS A 238 -16.37 -5.01 8.53
N THR A 239 -17.25 -4.59 9.45
CA THR A 239 -17.00 -3.45 10.36
C THR A 239 -15.88 -3.72 11.36
N GLU A 240 -15.41 -4.96 11.46
CA GLU A 240 -14.21 -5.34 12.18
C GLU A 240 -12.91 -4.82 11.52
N TRP A 241 -12.98 -4.33 10.28
CA TRP A 241 -11.88 -3.61 9.66
C TRP A 241 -11.80 -2.19 10.22
N THR A 242 -10.97 -2.01 11.24
CA THR A 242 -10.83 -0.73 11.93
C THR A 242 -9.83 0.20 11.23
N ALA A 243 -10.07 1.51 11.31
CA ALA A 243 -9.12 2.50 10.81
C ALA A 243 -7.82 2.51 11.61
N ASP A 244 -7.91 2.26 12.93
CA ASP A 244 -6.76 2.25 13.84
C ASP A 244 -5.75 1.15 13.52
N ASN A 245 -6.21 0.02 12.99
CA ASN A 245 -5.34 -1.07 12.53
C ASN A 245 -4.99 -0.96 11.04
N GLY A 246 -5.75 -0.18 10.27
CA GLY A 246 -5.49 0.17 8.87
C GLY A 246 -5.20 -1.06 8.02
N ARG A 247 -4.09 -1.01 7.30
CA ARG A 247 -3.64 -2.08 6.38
C ARG A 247 -3.27 -3.40 7.07
N ASN A 248 -3.06 -3.44 8.38
CA ASN A 248 -2.78 -4.68 9.11
C ASN A 248 -4.02 -5.58 9.24
N ASN A 249 -5.22 -5.02 9.06
CA ASN A 249 -6.46 -5.78 9.03
C ASN A 249 -6.46 -6.91 7.98
N ALA A 250 -5.82 -6.70 6.83
CA ALA A 250 -5.75 -7.70 5.77
C ALA A 250 -5.14 -9.04 6.24
N LEU A 251 -4.18 -9.00 7.16
CA LEU A 251 -3.59 -10.23 7.73
C LEU A 251 -4.52 -10.97 8.69
N ARG A 252 -5.42 -10.25 9.34
CA ARG A 252 -6.28 -10.78 10.40
C ARG A 252 -7.57 -11.41 9.89
N ILE A 253 -8.17 -10.80 8.87
CA ILE A 253 -9.46 -11.25 8.34
C ILE A 253 -9.33 -12.48 7.44
N ASN A 254 -10.41 -13.24 7.30
CA ASN A 254 -10.42 -14.44 6.46
C ASN A 254 -10.89 -14.17 5.03
N GLY A 255 -11.66 -13.14 4.81
CA GLY A 255 -12.15 -12.70 3.50
C GLY A 255 -12.25 -11.18 3.45
N LEU A 256 -12.09 -10.61 2.26
CA LEU A 256 -12.04 -9.15 2.10
C LEU A 256 -13.43 -8.52 1.95
N GLY A 257 -14.44 -9.28 1.56
CA GLY A 257 -15.77 -8.78 1.20
C GLY A 257 -15.96 -8.67 -0.31
N ALA A 258 -17.12 -8.15 -0.72
CA ALA A 258 -17.49 -7.92 -2.12
C ALA A 258 -18.34 -6.63 -2.25
N PRO A 259 -18.38 -5.97 -3.42
CA PRO A 259 -17.49 -6.18 -4.54
C PRO A 259 -16.09 -5.65 -4.26
N ARG A 260 -15.09 -6.15 -4.96
CA ARG A 260 -13.71 -5.67 -4.94
C ARG A 260 -13.42 -4.90 -6.22
N ALA A 261 -12.75 -3.77 -6.07
CA ALA A 261 -12.34 -2.96 -7.20
C ALA A 261 -10.88 -2.52 -7.07
N PHE A 262 -10.21 -2.35 -8.19
CA PHE A 262 -8.77 -2.14 -8.24
C PHE A 262 -8.41 -1.08 -9.27
N ARG A 263 -7.37 -0.30 -9.00
CA ARG A 263 -6.68 0.48 -10.03
C ARG A 263 -5.95 -0.48 -10.98
N THR A 264 -6.29 -0.43 -12.26
CA THR A 264 -5.77 -1.34 -13.28
C THR A 264 -4.26 -1.22 -13.49
N ASP A 265 -3.69 -0.01 -13.39
CA ASP A 265 -2.24 0.22 -13.53
C ASP A 265 -1.43 -0.51 -12.46
N ILE A 266 -1.91 -0.52 -11.22
CA ILE A 266 -1.29 -1.22 -10.10
C ILE A 266 -1.55 -2.72 -10.20
N LEU A 267 -2.78 -3.10 -10.51
CA LEU A 267 -3.18 -4.49 -10.63
C LEU A 267 -2.39 -5.24 -11.71
N ARG A 268 -2.15 -4.60 -12.87
CA ARG A 268 -1.31 -5.15 -13.95
C ARG A 268 0.14 -5.41 -13.53
N LYS A 269 0.68 -4.61 -12.60
CA LYS A 269 2.04 -4.79 -12.05
C LYS A 269 2.12 -5.93 -11.05
N ILE A 270 1.09 -6.09 -10.22
CA ILE A 270 1.01 -7.16 -9.22
C ILE A 270 0.68 -8.50 -9.89
N GLY A 271 -0.34 -8.52 -10.77
CA GLY A 271 -0.87 -9.70 -11.44
C GLY A 271 -1.75 -10.57 -10.52
N PHE A 272 -2.69 -11.29 -11.11
CA PHE A 272 -3.50 -12.27 -10.39
C PHE A 272 -2.80 -13.64 -10.34
N PRO A 273 -2.75 -14.32 -9.19
CA PRO A 273 -2.32 -15.72 -9.16
C PRO A 273 -3.36 -16.60 -9.88
N ASN A 274 -2.89 -17.51 -10.74
CA ASN A 274 -3.76 -18.43 -11.47
C ASN A 274 -4.30 -19.53 -10.54
N THR A 275 -5.30 -19.20 -9.74
CA THR A 275 -5.99 -20.11 -8.83
C THR A 275 -7.48 -19.78 -8.78
N SER A 276 -8.30 -20.71 -8.30
CA SER A 276 -9.75 -20.52 -8.10
C SER A 276 -10.13 -20.34 -6.63
N TYR A 277 -9.16 -20.08 -5.76
CA TYR A 277 -9.41 -19.80 -4.35
C TYR A 277 -8.29 -18.93 -3.77
N GLY A 278 -8.68 -17.85 -3.10
CA GLY A 278 -7.76 -16.95 -2.41
C GLY A 278 -6.92 -16.06 -3.33
N GLU A 279 -7.22 -16.01 -4.63
CA GLU A 279 -6.61 -15.08 -5.60
C GLU A 279 -6.84 -13.63 -5.19
N ASP A 280 -8.05 -13.32 -4.75
CA ASP A 280 -8.46 -12.04 -4.22
C ASP A 280 -7.75 -11.69 -2.91
N TYR A 281 -7.63 -12.67 -2.02
CA TYR A 281 -6.95 -12.49 -0.74
C TYR A 281 -5.45 -12.22 -0.93
N ALA A 282 -4.80 -12.92 -1.86
CA ALA A 282 -3.41 -12.66 -2.24
C ALA A 282 -3.20 -11.21 -2.69
N LEU A 283 -4.12 -10.70 -3.52
CA LEU A 283 -4.10 -9.30 -3.96
C LEU A 283 -4.34 -8.33 -2.81
N GLY A 284 -5.33 -8.57 -1.97
CA GLY A 284 -5.60 -7.71 -0.82
C GLY A 284 -4.39 -7.58 0.10
N LEU A 285 -3.66 -8.67 0.35
CA LEU A 285 -2.39 -8.64 1.08
C LEU A 285 -1.34 -7.79 0.35
N ALA A 286 -1.15 -8.01 -0.97
CA ALA A 286 -0.17 -7.27 -1.76
C ALA A 286 -0.50 -5.75 -1.83
N PHE A 287 -1.76 -5.39 -2.06
CA PHE A 287 -2.20 -3.99 -2.04
C PHE A 287 -2.01 -3.36 -0.66
N SER A 288 -2.39 -4.07 0.42
CA SER A 288 -2.28 -3.57 1.79
C SER A 288 -0.85 -3.24 2.22
N ARG A 289 0.15 -3.85 1.57
CA ARG A 289 1.56 -3.60 1.87
C ARG A 289 2.00 -2.19 1.51
N HIS A 290 1.45 -1.64 0.43
CA HIS A 290 1.87 -0.37 -0.14
C HIS A 290 0.79 0.71 -0.11
N TYR A 291 -0.45 0.34 -0.40
CA TYR A 291 -1.51 1.27 -0.72
C TYR A 291 -2.69 1.18 0.24
N ARG A 292 -3.48 2.24 0.27
CA ARG A 292 -4.75 2.26 0.99
C ARG A 292 -5.76 1.36 0.29
N ILE A 293 -6.48 0.59 1.10
CA ILE A 293 -7.69 -0.13 0.71
C ILE A 293 -8.87 0.65 1.27
N ALA A 294 -9.68 1.24 0.41
CA ALA A 294 -10.90 1.96 0.79
C ALA A 294 -12.02 0.98 1.14
N ARG A 295 -12.92 1.43 2.00
CA ARG A 295 -14.08 0.66 2.45
C ARG A 295 -15.37 1.42 2.17
N ILE A 296 -16.38 0.70 1.66
CA ILE A 296 -17.76 1.14 1.59
C ILE A 296 -18.60 0.18 2.41
N PHE A 297 -19.10 0.66 3.55
CA PHE A 297 -19.83 -0.18 4.52
C PHE A 297 -21.31 -0.35 4.18
N ASP A 298 -21.83 0.50 3.29
CA ASP A 298 -23.18 0.34 2.76
C ASP A 298 -23.24 -0.80 1.75
N GLU A 299 -24.42 -1.34 1.57
CA GLU A 299 -24.68 -2.40 0.60
C GLU A 299 -24.42 -1.94 -0.83
N LEU A 300 -23.64 -2.73 -1.56
CA LEU A 300 -23.35 -2.55 -2.98
C LEU A 300 -23.65 -3.79 -3.82
N TYR A 301 -23.86 -4.93 -3.18
CA TYR A 301 -23.80 -6.22 -3.83
C TYR A 301 -24.77 -7.22 -3.20
N LEU A 302 -25.46 -7.99 -4.01
CA LEU A 302 -26.38 -9.04 -3.61
C LEU A 302 -25.76 -10.41 -3.93
N CYS A 303 -25.27 -11.08 -2.89
CA CYS A 303 -24.70 -12.42 -3.02
C CYS A 303 -25.81 -13.46 -2.97
N ARG A 304 -26.12 -14.06 -4.12
CA ARG A 304 -27.17 -15.08 -4.25
C ARG A 304 -26.68 -16.45 -3.79
N ARG A 305 -27.33 -16.99 -2.75
CA ARG A 305 -26.95 -18.28 -2.18
C ARG A 305 -27.80 -19.41 -2.74
N TRP A 306 -27.14 -20.42 -3.27
CA TRP A 306 -27.74 -21.62 -3.83
C TRP A 306 -26.77 -22.80 -3.85
N GLU A 307 -27.26 -23.99 -4.22
CA GLU A 307 -26.46 -25.22 -4.28
C GLU A 307 -25.30 -25.19 -5.29
N GLY A 308 -25.39 -24.33 -6.30
CA GLY A 308 -24.35 -24.13 -7.33
C GLY A 308 -23.19 -23.22 -6.91
N ASN A 309 -23.23 -22.60 -5.72
CA ASN A 309 -22.11 -21.81 -5.25
C ASN A 309 -20.87 -22.69 -5.01
N SER A 310 -19.70 -22.20 -5.37
CA SER A 310 -18.44 -22.96 -5.30
C SER A 310 -18.00 -23.31 -3.86
N ASP A 311 -18.57 -22.62 -2.86
CA ASP A 311 -18.31 -22.80 -1.43
C ASP A 311 -19.45 -23.53 -0.66
N ALA A 312 -20.53 -23.93 -1.35
CA ALA A 312 -21.73 -24.45 -0.72
C ALA A 312 -21.54 -25.78 0.03
N ALA A 313 -20.65 -26.66 -0.43
CA ALA A 313 -20.42 -27.97 0.17
C ALA A 313 -18.96 -28.41 0.02
N LEU A 314 -18.06 -27.80 0.81
CA LEU A 314 -16.65 -28.17 0.80
C LEU A 314 -16.39 -29.36 1.69
N SER A 315 -15.70 -30.40 1.19
CA SER A 315 -15.14 -31.45 2.03
C SER A 315 -14.11 -30.89 3.02
N ILE A 316 -13.94 -31.59 4.14
CA ILE A 316 -12.92 -31.19 5.16
C ILE A 316 -11.53 -31.09 4.54
N ASP A 317 -11.14 -32.00 3.65
CA ASP A 317 -9.85 -31.96 2.97
C ASP A 317 -9.71 -30.72 2.11
N LYS A 318 -10.75 -30.31 1.40
CA LYS A 318 -10.73 -29.08 0.59
C LYS A 318 -10.68 -27.83 1.46
N GLN A 319 -11.43 -27.80 2.56
CA GLN A 319 -11.35 -26.70 3.54
C GLN A 319 -9.94 -26.58 4.13
N ASN A 320 -9.33 -27.70 4.52
CA ASN A 320 -7.96 -27.72 5.05
C ASN A 320 -6.93 -27.25 4.02
N LYS A 321 -7.05 -27.66 2.76
CA LYS A 321 -6.21 -27.17 1.66
C LYS A 321 -6.37 -25.66 1.46
N ASN A 322 -7.59 -25.17 1.47
CA ASN A 322 -7.90 -23.76 1.34
C ASN A 322 -7.32 -22.93 2.50
N ASN A 323 -7.48 -23.40 3.73
CA ASN A 323 -6.91 -22.75 4.91
C ASN A 323 -5.38 -22.75 4.87
N ALA A 324 -4.77 -23.88 4.53
CA ALA A 324 -3.30 -23.99 4.39
C ALA A 324 -2.77 -23.03 3.30
N TYR A 325 -3.49 -22.88 2.19
CA TYR A 325 -3.12 -21.93 1.14
C TYR A 325 -3.18 -20.47 1.65
N LYS A 326 -4.24 -20.06 2.33
CA LYS A 326 -4.35 -18.72 2.93
C LYS A 326 -3.27 -18.47 3.98
N ASP A 327 -2.93 -19.47 4.78
CA ASP A 327 -1.85 -19.35 5.77
C ASP A 327 -0.48 -19.24 5.11
N ALA A 328 -0.26 -19.91 3.97
CA ALA A 328 0.94 -19.74 3.17
C ALA A 328 1.03 -18.30 2.61
N LEU A 329 -0.07 -17.73 2.11
CA LEU A 329 -0.13 -16.33 1.66
C LEU A 329 0.21 -15.35 2.79
N ARG A 330 -0.38 -15.55 3.98
CA ARG A 330 -0.05 -14.73 5.17
C ARG A 330 1.42 -14.84 5.55
N THR A 331 1.97 -16.04 5.49
CA THR A 331 3.39 -16.29 5.80
C THR A 331 4.31 -15.56 4.81
N ILE A 332 4.00 -15.62 3.51
CA ILE A 332 4.73 -14.88 2.47
C ILE A 332 4.65 -13.37 2.75
N GLU A 333 3.46 -12.87 3.05
CA GLU A 333 3.25 -11.45 3.35
C GLU A 333 4.05 -11.00 4.58
N LEU A 334 4.00 -11.76 5.67
CA LEU A 334 4.77 -11.47 6.89
C LEU A 334 6.28 -11.40 6.62
N ARG A 335 6.81 -12.38 5.89
CA ARG A 335 8.23 -12.41 5.48
C ARG A 335 8.58 -11.20 4.61
N THR A 336 7.72 -10.85 3.67
CA THR A 336 7.92 -9.69 2.78
C THR A 336 7.90 -8.38 3.57
N ARG A 337 6.94 -8.20 4.49
CA ARG A 337 6.89 -7.01 5.37
C ARG A 337 8.13 -6.89 6.24
N ARG A 338 8.57 -7.98 6.86
CA ARG A 338 9.80 -8.00 7.65
C ARG A 338 11.00 -7.60 6.83
N ALA A 339 11.22 -8.24 5.69
CA ALA A 339 12.34 -7.91 4.79
C ALA A 339 12.30 -6.45 4.32
N MET A 340 11.11 -5.92 4.04
CA MET A 340 10.91 -4.52 3.68
C MET A 340 11.28 -3.57 4.82
N ILE A 341 10.82 -3.85 6.05
CA ILE A 341 11.11 -3.05 7.25
C ILE A 341 12.59 -3.15 7.62
N GLU A 342 13.17 -4.33 7.57
CA GLU A 342 14.61 -4.55 7.79
C GLU A 342 15.45 -3.74 6.80
N ARG A 343 15.09 -3.77 5.51
CA ARG A 343 15.74 -2.96 4.48
C ARG A 343 15.59 -1.46 4.74
N TRP A 344 14.42 -1.01 5.19
CA TRP A 344 14.20 0.40 5.52
C TRP A 344 15.02 0.86 6.72
N ASN A 345 15.23 -0.02 7.70
CA ASN A 345 15.96 0.29 8.94
C ASN A 345 17.46 -0.05 8.84
N SER A 346 17.89 -0.71 7.79
CA SER A 346 19.31 -1.03 7.60
C SER A 346 20.12 0.24 7.36
N PRO A 347 21.28 0.40 8.02
CA PRO A 347 22.19 1.49 7.74
C PRO A 347 22.60 1.47 6.27
N VAL A 348 22.56 2.61 5.62
CA VAL A 348 23.05 2.77 4.25
C VAL A 348 24.58 2.81 4.31
N ARG A 349 25.27 1.96 3.54
CA ARG A 349 26.74 2.02 3.49
C ARG A 349 27.19 3.21 2.62
N LYS A 350 28.36 3.77 2.94
CA LYS A 350 28.92 4.88 2.16
C LYS A 350 29.06 4.52 0.66
N CYS A 351 29.52 3.31 0.37
CA CYS A 351 29.63 2.83 -1.02
C CYS A 351 28.26 2.76 -1.73
N ASP A 352 27.18 2.41 -1.02
CA ASP A 352 25.85 2.36 -1.63
C ASP A 352 25.36 3.77 -2.03
N VAL A 353 25.70 4.79 -1.23
CA VAL A 353 25.40 6.21 -1.55
C VAL A 353 26.20 6.67 -2.77
N GLU A 354 27.50 6.36 -2.82
CA GLU A 354 28.39 6.72 -3.92
C GLU A 354 27.96 6.01 -5.21
N ASP A 355 27.63 4.73 -5.16
CA ASP A 355 27.13 3.95 -6.29
C ASP A 355 25.76 4.46 -6.78
N PHE A 356 24.86 4.78 -5.85
CA PHE A 356 23.57 5.40 -6.19
C PHE A 356 23.76 6.74 -6.90
N PHE A 357 24.63 7.60 -6.35
CA PHE A 357 24.92 8.90 -6.92
C PHE A 357 25.49 8.77 -8.34
N LYS A 358 26.48 7.89 -8.53
CA LYS A 358 27.09 7.63 -9.83
C LYS A 358 26.08 7.11 -10.85
N LYS A 359 25.31 6.08 -10.51
CA LYS A 359 24.24 5.54 -11.38
C LYS A 359 23.22 6.61 -11.76
N GLN A 360 22.91 7.51 -10.84
CA GLN A 360 21.98 8.60 -11.11
C GLN A 360 22.56 9.62 -12.11
N LEU A 361 23.85 9.94 -12.00
CA LEU A 361 24.51 10.81 -12.98
C LEU A 361 24.58 10.18 -14.37
N ASP A 362 24.80 8.87 -14.46
CA ASP A 362 24.79 8.12 -15.72
C ASP A 362 23.42 8.20 -16.43
N GLN A 363 22.34 8.31 -15.68
CA GLN A 363 20.96 8.34 -16.18
C GLN A 363 20.40 9.77 -16.36
N TRP A 364 21.03 10.78 -15.74
CA TRP A 364 20.52 12.16 -15.70
C TRP A 364 21.57 13.18 -16.15
N HIS A 365 21.69 13.32 -17.46
CA HIS A 365 22.72 14.08 -18.14
C HIS A 365 22.85 15.55 -17.66
N ASP A 366 21.71 16.25 -17.53
CA ASP A 366 21.71 17.66 -17.07
C ASP A 366 22.31 17.83 -15.68
N VAL A 367 22.10 16.85 -14.80
CA VAL A 367 22.64 16.88 -13.44
C VAL A 367 24.11 16.49 -13.42
N ALA A 368 24.51 15.54 -14.26
CA ALA A 368 25.93 15.19 -14.46
C ALA A 368 26.73 16.40 -14.94
N GLU A 369 26.20 17.16 -15.91
CA GLU A 369 26.83 18.39 -16.40
C GLU A 369 26.96 19.44 -15.28
N ARG A 370 25.90 19.67 -14.49
CA ARG A 370 25.96 20.62 -13.34
C ARG A 370 26.94 20.16 -12.27
N CYS A 371 27.09 18.85 -12.04
CA CYS A 371 28.10 18.32 -11.13
C CYS A 371 29.53 18.56 -11.66
N GLU A 372 29.74 18.51 -12.98
CA GLU A 372 31.02 18.84 -13.58
C GLU A 372 31.29 20.33 -13.53
N GLN A 373 30.28 21.18 -13.80
CA GLN A 373 30.37 22.63 -13.63
C GLN A 373 30.68 23.05 -12.19
N LEU A 374 30.24 22.27 -11.20
CA LEU A 374 30.59 22.49 -9.79
C LEU A 374 32.11 22.44 -9.58
N LYS A 375 32.83 21.61 -10.32
CA LYS A 375 34.29 21.47 -10.23
C LYS A 375 35.03 22.53 -11.06
N THR A 376 34.47 22.95 -12.19
CA THR A 376 35.18 23.76 -13.19
C THR A 376 34.78 25.23 -13.21
N CYS A 377 33.52 25.56 -12.88
CA CYS A 377 32.97 26.91 -13.04
C CYS A 377 32.71 27.62 -11.70
N VAL A 378 32.76 26.91 -10.58
CA VAL A 378 32.50 27.50 -9.27
C VAL A 378 33.75 28.22 -8.76
N LYS A 379 33.56 29.46 -8.26
CA LYS A 379 34.61 30.24 -7.60
C LYS A 379 34.28 30.36 -6.12
N VAL A 380 35.27 30.10 -5.27
CA VAL A 380 35.16 30.26 -3.82
C VAL A 380 36.13 31.36 -3.37
N LYS A 381 35.64 32.26 -2.54
CA LYS A 381 36.42 33.25 -1.85
C LYS A 381 36.34 33.03 -0.36
N GLU A 382 37.48 32.81 0.26
CA GLU A 382 37.59 32.69 1.71
C GLU A 382 37.74 34.07 2.33
N LEU A 383 36.94 34.34 3.35
CA LEU A 383 36.99 35.56 4.13
C LEU A 383 37.25 35.19 5.59
N PRO A 384 38.44 35.46 6.13
CA PRO A 384 38.70 35.27 7.55
C PRO A 384 37.88 36.30 8.34
N LEU A 385 37.16 35.85 9.32
CA LEU A 385 36.38 36.65 10.26
C LEU A 385 36.93 36.47 11.67
N GLU A 386 36.61 37.38 12.58
CA GLU A 386 36.98 37.26 14.02
C GLU A 386 36.53 35.93 14.63
N TYR A 387 35.48 35.35 14.10
CA TYR A 387 34.80 34.17 14.67
C TYR A 387 34.80 32.94 13.75
N GLY A 388 35.73 32.86 12.80
CA GLY A 388 35.87 31.72 11.89
C GLY A 388 36.05 32.14 10.45
N THR A 389 35.98 31.17 9.55
CA THR A 389 36.17 31.39 8.11
C THR A 389 34.80 31.39 7.41
N LEU A 390 34.55 32.42 6.59
CA LEU A 390 33.38 32.47 5.72
C LEU A 390 33.80 32.16 4.27
N ASN A 391 33.26 31.07 3.72
CA ASN A 391 33.44 30.74 2.31
C ASN A 391 32.26 31.26 1.48
N VAL A 392 32.55 32.22 0.61
CA VAL A 392 31.59 32.76 -0.36
C VAL A 392 31.75 32.05 -1.67
N GLN A 393 30.71 31.29 -2.05
CA GLN A 393 30.71 30.53 -3.29
C GLN A 393 29.87 31.21 -4.37
N TYR A 394 30.47 31.47 -5.51
CA TYR A 394 29.76 31.83 -6.72
C TYR A 394 29.55 30.60 -7.59
N ASN A 395 28.28 30.19 -7.77
CA ASN A 395 27.86 29.02 -8.53
C ASN A 395 26.82 29.44 -9.60
N PRO A 396 27.19 29.59 -10.86
CA PRO A 396 26.31 30.09 -11.92
C PRO A 396 25.14 29.10 -12.20
N ALA A 397 25.34 27.81 -12.03
CA ALA A 397 24.29 26.78 -12.25
C ALA A 397 23.12 26.90 -11.29
N ARG A 398 23.27 27.62 -10.16
CA ARG A 398 22.22 27.77 -9.14
C ARG A 398 21.22 28.89 -9.37
N ILE A 399 21.42 29.75 -10.32
CA ILE A 399 20.53 30.91 -10.60
C ILE A 399 19.06 30.43 -10.75
N VAL A 400 18.84 29.31 -11.44
CA VAL A 400 17.50 28.75 -11.65
C VAL A 400 16.85 28.32 -10.32
N SER A 401 17.62 27.70 -9.44
CA SER A 401 17.11 27.22 -8.14
C SER A 401 16.85 28.36 -7.15
N THR A 402 17.72 29.37 -7.12
CA THR A 402 17.59 30.53 -6.23
C THR A 402 16.48 31.49 -6.65
N ALA A 403 16.13 31.51 -7.95
CA ALA A 403 15.07 32.34 -8.51
C ALA A 403 13.67 31.66 -8.42
N ALA A 404 13.55 30.50 -7.77
CA ALA A 404 12.30 29.79 -7.63
C ALA A 404 11.25 30.64 -6.88
N LYS A 405 10.05 30.78 -7.46
CA LYS A 405 8.93 31.47 -6.81
C LYS A 405 8.37 30.58 -5.69
N ILE A 406 8.43 31.08 -4.46
CA ILE A 406 7.98 30.36 -3.25
C ILE A 406 6.81 31.05 -2.52
N ASP A 407 6.14 32.00 -3.18
CA ASP A 407 4.94 32.61 -2.65
C ASP A 407 3.77 31.59 -2.60
N LYS A 408 2.80 31.83 -1.72
CA LYS A 408 1.69 30.90 -1.50
C LYS A 408 0.86 30.60 -2.77
N ALA A 409 0.74 31.56 -3.67
CA ALA A 409 -0.02 31.40 -4.90
C ALA A 409 0.75 30.52 -5.92
N ALA A 410 2.06 30.72 -6.04
CA ALA A 410 2.92 29.89 -6.87
C ALA A 410 3.00 28.45 -6.37
N LEU A 411 3.13 28.25 -5.04
CA LEU A 411 3.18 26.91 -4.44
C LEU A 411 1.89 26.10 -4.65
N LYS A 412 0.73 26.77 -4.61
CA LYS A 412 -0.56 26.09 -4.89
C LYS A 412 -0.73 25.67 -6.35
N LYS A 413 -0.06 26.31 -7.27
CA LYS A 413 -0.21 26.08 -8.72
C LYS A 413 0.80 25.11 -9.30
N ARG A 414 1.93 24.91 -8.63
CA ARG A 414 2.98 24.01 -9.13
C ARG A 414 2.90 22.63 -8.47
N PRO A 415 3.09 21.53 -9.22
CA PRO A 415 3.33 20.22 -8.64
C PRO A 415 4.60 20.25 -7.78
N CYS A 416 4.57 19.56 -6.64
CA CYS A 416 5.75 19.45 -5.79
C CYS A 416 6.78 18.52 -6.44
N PHE A 417 7.96 19.03 -6.76
CA PHE A 417 9.02 18.27 -7.43
C PHE A 417 9.77 17.28 -6.53
N LEU A 418 9.47 17.23 -5.23
CA LEU A 418 10.00 16.22 -4.31
C LEU A 418 9.08 15.00 -4.17
N CYS A 419 7.80 15.12 -4.54
CA CYS A 419 6.87 14.00 -4.56
C CYS A 419 7.21 13.03 -5.69
N ASP A 420 7.13 11.72 -5.43
CA ASP A 420 7.44 10.65 -6.39
C ASP A 420 6.69 10.81 -7.72
N THR A 421 5.42 11.22 -7.61
CA THR A 421 4.51 11.42 -8.74
C THR A 421 4.92 12.53 -9.71
N ASN A 422 5.73 13.48 -9.25
CA ASN A 422 6.07 14.69 -10.02
C ASN A 422 7.55 14.79 -10.39
N ARG A 423 8.35 13.81 -9.98
CA ARG A 423 9.78 13.76 -10.32
C ARG A 423 9.99 13.31 -11.76
N PRO A 424 11.07 13.79 -12.42
CA PRO A 424 11.47 13.25 -13.72
C PRO A 424 11.66 11.72 -13.64
N SER A 425 11.27 11.00 -14.70
CA SER A 425 11.41 9.53 -14.75
C SER A 425 12.86 9.04 -14.60
N CYS A 426 13.83 9.88 -14.93
CA CYS A 426 15.25 9.62 -14.75
C CYS A 426 15.73 9.84 -13.31
N GLN A 427 14.97 10.53 -12.44
CA GLN A 427 15.32 10.72 -11.03
C GLN A 427 14.84 9.56 -10.18
N THR A 428 15.73 8.64 -9.85
CA THR A 428 15.47 7.52 -8.94
C THR A 428 15.67 7.93 -7.49
N SER A 429 15.21 7.11 -6.55
CA SER A 429 15.39 7.33 -5.12
C SER A 429 15.92 6.09 -4.41
N MET A 430 16.62 6.32 -3.29
CA MET A 430 17.04 5.26 -2.38
C MET A 430 16.33 5.45 -1.02
N PRO A 431 15.64 4.44 -0.47
CA PRO A 431 14.96 4.57 0.81
C PRO A 431 15.95 4.70 1.97
N VAL A 432 15.60 5.55 2.95
CA VAL A 432 16.35 5.74 4.20
C VAL A 432 15.36 5.73 5.36
N LEU A 433 15.57 4.84 6.34
CA LEU A 433 14.75 4.72 7.56
C LEU A 433 13.24 4.61 7.31
N GLY A 434 12.83 4.07 6.16
CA GLY A 434 11.43 3.86 5.80
C GLY A 434 10.56 5.10 5.64
N LYS A 435 10.96 6.22 6.24
CA LYS A 435 10.21 7.50 6.24
C LYS A 435 10.78 8.54 5.29
N PHE A 436 12.00 8.34 4.82
CA PHE A 436 12.74 9.27 3.98
C PHE A 436 13.20 8.61 2.69
N GLN A 437 13.53 9.44 1.74
CA GLN A 437 14.15 9.02 0.49
C GLN A 437 15.42 9.83 0.26
N LEU A 438 16.43 9.23 -0.33
CA LEU A 438 17.64 9.90 -0.76
C LEU A 438 17.52 10.21 -2.26
N LEU A 439 17.65 11.46 -2.62
CA LEU A 439 17.60 11.96 -3.99
C LEU A 439 18.90 12.69 -4.32
N VAL A 440 19.40 12.57 -5.54
CA VAL A 440 20.47 13.45 -6.01
C VAL A 440 19.89 14.87 -6.21
N ASN A 441 20.56 15.85 -5.62
CA ASN A 441 20.13 17.25 -5.76
C ASN A 441 20.43 17.75 -7.19
N PRO A 442 19.41 18.22 -7.95
CA PRO A 442 19.60 18.65 -9.33
C PRO A 442 20.39 19.96 -9.48
N TYR A 443 20.61 20.70 -8.39
CA TYR A 443 21.38 21.94 -8.36
C TYR A 443 22.45 21.88 -7.26
N PRO A 444 23.52 21.09 -7.46
CA PRO A 444 24.49 20.83 -6.41
C PRO A 444 25.27 22.09 -5.98
N ILE A 445 25.57 22.17 -4.67
CA ILE A 445 26.48 23.19 -4.08
C ILE A 445 27.72 22.51 -3.49
N LEU A 446 27.70 21.22 -3.37
CA LEU A 446 28.74 20.37 -2.80
C LEU A 446 28.88 19.10 -3.64
N PRO A 447 30.04 18.47 -3.66
CA PRO A 447 30.16 17.10 -4.13
C PRO A 447 29.22 16.16 -3.34
N LEU A 448 28.67 15.16 -4.01
CA LEU A 448 27.69 14.24 -3.41
C LEU A 448 26.52 14.97 -2.73
N HIS A 449 26.00 16.04 -3.36
CA HIS A 449 24.89 16.80 -2.81
C HIS A 449 23.58 16.04 -2.96
N LEU A 450 22.95 15.73 -1.83
CA LEU A 450 21.73 14.92 -1.73
C LEU A 450 20.60 15.71 -1.08
N THR A 451 19.37 15.37 -1.44
CA THR A 451 18.16 15.85 -0.78
C THR A 451 17.45 14.67 -0.13
N ILE A 452 16.96 14.84 1.09
CA ILE A 452 16.35 13.77 1.91
C ILE A 452 14.91 14.19 2.24
N PRO A 453 13.96 14.10 1.30
CA PRO A 453 12.56 14.40 1.58
C PRO A 453 11.91 13.31 2.42
N THR A 454 10.89 13.72 3.18
CA THR A 454 9.92 12.78 3.74
C THR A 454 9.17 12.10 2.59
N ARG A 455 8.81 10.83 2.76
CA ARG A 455 7.99 10.11 1.76
C ARG A 455 6.59 10.72 1.61
N ARG A 456 6.08 11.35 2.66
CA ARG A 456 4.82 12.08 2.65
C ARG A 456 5.05 13.55 2.37
N HIS A 457 4.16 14.14 1.58
CA HIS A 457 4.12 15.58 1.37
C HIS A 457 3.66 16.28 2.66
N THR A 458 4.61 16.88 3.37
CA THR A 458 4.37 17.62 4.61
C THR A 458 5.15 18.93 4.57
N ALA A 459 4.63 19.99 5.18
CA ALA A 459 5.29 21.29 5.16
C ALA A 459 6.68 21.26 5.80
N GLN A 460 7.62 22.07 5.29
CA GLN A 460 9.00 22.17 5.76
C GLN A 460 9.05 22.76 7.18
N ARG A 461 9.19 21.88 8.17
CA ARG A 461 9.30 22.21 9.61
C ARG A 461 10.37 21.38 10.27
N LEU A 462 11.23 22.00 11.07
CA LEU A 462 12.30 21.29 11.80
C LEU A 462 11.73 20.21 12.74
N SER A 463 10.57 20.45 13.33
CA SER A 463 9.90 19.49 14.23
C SER A 463 9.64 18.12 13.61
N HIS A 464 9.59 17.99 12.29
CA HIS A 464 9.48 16.70 11.61
C HIS A 464 10.75 15.85 11.72
N PHE A 465 11.89 16.47 12.00
CA PHE A 465 13.21 15.83 12.00
C PHE A 465 13.87 15.77 13.38
N SER A 466 13.46 16.64 14.33
CA SER A 466 14.18 16.86 15.60
C SER A 466 14.45 15.57 16.41
N LYS A 467 13.52 14.61 16.38
CA LYS A 467 13.67 13.31 17.06
C LYS A 467 14.45 12.25 16.26
N MET A 468 14.77 12.54 15.00
CA MET A 468 15.36 11.56 14.07
C MET A 468 16.66 12.06 13.42
N LEU A 469 17.08 13.29 13.71
CA LEU A 469 18.24 13.89 13.06
C LEU A 469 19.51 13.06 13.29
N ASP A 470 19.75 12.64 14.53
CA ASP A 470 20.88 11.79 14.87
C ASP A 470 20.79 10.44 14.16
N THR A 471 19.61 9.81 14.18
CA THR A 471 19.38 8.53 13.49
C THR A 471 19.62 8.66 11.99
N ILE A 472 19.16 9.75 11.35
CA ILE A 472 19.39 10.01 9.93
C ILE A 472 20.90 10.19 9.66
N THR A 473 21.59 10.95 10.51
CA THR A 473 23.03 11.19 10.39
C THR A 473 23.83 9.91 10.57
N TRP A 474 23.49 9.07 11.55
CA TRP A 474 24.10 7.77 11.77
C TRP A 474 23.91 6.81 10.57
N ASN A 475 22.77 6.90 9.88
CA ASN A 475 22.46 6.09 8.70
C ASN A 475 23.09 6.59 7.40
N LEU A 476 23.81 7.71 7.41
CA LEU A 476 24.51 8.29 6.26
C LEU A 476 26.00 8.49 6.60
N PRO A 477 26.78 7.43 6.76
CA PRO A 477 28.18 7.52 7.17
C PRO A 477 29.02 8.30 6.13
N GLY A 478 29.84 9.21 6.64
CA GLY A 478 30.67 10.08 5.79
C GLY A 478 29.96 11.29 5.21
N MET A 479 28.69 11.51 5.58
CA MET A 479 27.92 12.68 5.17
C MET A 479 27.69 13.61 6.38
N PHE A 480 27.58 14.91 6.14
CA PHE A 480 26.93 15.81 7.07
C PHE A 480 25.51 16.11 6.56
N VAL A 481 24.58 16.26 7.49
CA VAL A 481 23.16 16.50 7.22
C VAL A 481 22.79 17.91 7.70
N PHE A 482 22.05 18.65 6.90
CA PHE A 482 21.65 20.01 7.24
C PHE A 482 20.21 20.32 6.83
N TYR A 483 19.64 21.33 7.49
CA TYR A 483 18.26 21.76 7.30
C TYR A 483 18.19 23.19 6.78
N ASN A 484 17.47 23.39 5.69
CA ASN A 484 17.10 24.71 5.20
C ASN A 484 15.66 25.02 5.56
N GLY A 485 15.46 26.01 6.42
CA GLY A 485 14.12 26.45 6.81
C GLY A 485 13.29 26.97 5.65
N ALA A 486 11.97 26.86 5.76
CA ALA A 486 11.02 27.28 4.72
C ALA A 486 11.19 28.74 4.25
N ARG A 487 11.75 29.62 5.11
CA ARG A 487 12.06 31.03 4.81
C ARG A 487 13.56 31.32 4.72
N CYS A 488 14.38 30.29 4.71
CA CYS A 488 15.85 30.39 4.74
C CYS A 488 16.48 29.66 3.54
N GLY A 489 15.89 29.80 2.35
CA GLY A 489 16.46 29.28 1.10
C GLY A 489 15.98 27.90 0.67
N ALA A 490 14.99 27.30 1.34
CA ALA A 490 14.36 26.07 0.84
C ALA A 490 13.56 26.36 -0.43
N SER A 491 13.89 25.68 -1.54
CA SER A 491 13.16 25.79 -2.81
C SER A 491 11.83 25.00 -2.81
N ALA A 492 11.63 24.09 -1.85
CA ALA A 492 10.39 23.38 -1.60
C ALA A 492 9.91 23.58 -0.15
N PRO A 493 9.42 24.77 0.24
CA PRO A 493 8.96 25.03 1.60
C PRO A 493 7.66 24.30 1.96
N ASP A 494 7.02 23.71 0.99
CA ASP A 494 5.80 22.92 1.06
C ASP A 494 6.06 21.42 1.31
N HIS A 495 7.32 20.95 1.14
CA HIS A 495 7.67 19.55 1.36
C HIS A 495 8.87 19.41 2.30
N ALA A 496 8.67 18.74 3.43
CA ALA A 496 9.70 18.57 4.44
C ALA A 496 10.89 17.75 3.91
N HIS A 497 12.08 18.33 3.98
CA HIS A 497 13.31 17.70 3.52
C HIS A 497 14.54 18.20 4.30
N LEU A 498 15.51 17.32 4.42
CA LEU A 498 16.88 17.65 4.77
C LEU A 498 17.76 17.64 3.51
N GLN A 499 18.98 18.10 3.65
CA GLN A 499 20.00 17.96 2.63
C GLN A 499 21.24 17.31 3.25
N ALA A 500 22.06 16.67 2.44
CA ALA A 500 23.31 16.07 2.86
C ALA A 500 24.43 16.33 1.85
N GLY A 501 25.63 16.41 2.37
CA GLY A 501 26.85 16.57 1.58
C GLY A 501 27.99 15.75 2.20
N GLN A 502 29.06 15.55 1.43
CA GLN A 502 30.24 14.86 1.92
C GLN A 502 30.87 15.64 3.08
N ARG A 503 31.25 14.93 4.17
CA ARG A 503 31.96 15.53 5.32
C ARG A 503 33.32 16.09 4.92
N GLY A 504 33.78 17.08 5.71
CA GLY A 504 35.08 17.73 5.55
C GLY A 504 35.13 18.84 4.50
N LEU A 505 33.97 19.33 4.04
CA LEU A 505 33.89 20.33 2.96
C LEU A 505 33.40 21.70 3.43
N VAL A 506 32.94 21.84 4.66
CA VAL A 506 32.40 23.10 5.16
C VAL A 506 33.12 23.57 6.41
N PRO A 507 33.43 24.89 6.53
CA PRO A 507 34.24 25.43 7.64
C PRO A 507 33.73 25.10 9.02
N ILE A 508 32.43 25.04 9.22
CA ILE A 508 31.82 24.72 10.53
C ILE A 508 32.23 23.34 11.05
N GLU A 509 32.66 22.40 10.21
CA GLU A 509 33.06 21.05 10.65
C GLU A 509 34.45 21.05 11.32
N TRP A 510 35.36 21.93 10.90
CA TRP A 510 36.71 22.00 11.48
C TRP A 510 36.87 23.17 12.44
N ASP A 511 36.11 24.26 12.29
CA ASP A 511 36.12 25.42 13.17
C ASP A 511 35.07 25.37 14.28
N TRP A 512 34.45 24.19 14.54
CA TRP A 512 33.32 24.06 15.47
C TRP A 512 33.57 24.66 16.84
N LYS A 513 34.75 24.39 17.44
CA LYS A 513 35.11 24.93 18.78
C LYS A 513 35.13 26.46 18.80
N LEU A 514 35.56 27.08 17.73
CA LEU A 514 35.59 28.52 17.60
C LEU A 514 34.17 29.08 17.47
N TYR A 515 33.31 28.47 16.67
CA TYR A 515 31.89 28.84 16.56
C TYR A 515 31.13 28.59 17.88
N GLU A 516 31.31 27.47 18.55
CA GLU A 516 30.67 27.13 19.81
C GLU A 516 30.97 28.18 20.91
N ASN A 517 32.23 28.55 21.08
CA ASN A 517 32.65 29.56 22.07
C ASN A 517 32.01 30.93 21.78
N ASN A 518 31.86 31.31 20.52
CA ASN A 518 31.31 32.60 20.13
C ASN A 518 29.78 32.64 20.18
N LEU A 519 29.11 31.54 19.86
CA LEU A 519 27.66 31.39 20.05
C LEU A 519 27.27 31.55 21.54
N GLN A 520 28.03 30.96 22.46
CA GLN A 520 27.79 31.11 23.89
C GLN A 520 28.03 32.55 24.38
N ARG A 521 28.97 33.28 23.78
CA ARG A 521 29.25 34.68 24.08
C ARG A 521 28.14 35.61 23.58
N VAL A 522 27.61 35.36 22.40
CA VAL A 522 26.53 36.19 21.75
C VAL A 522 25.15 35.81 22.28
N TYR A 523 24.94 34.53 22.63
CA TYR A 523 23.67 33.99 23.12
C TYR A 523 23.89 33.20 24.43
N PRO A 524 24.10 33.90 25.57
CA PRO A 524 24.36 33.23 26.85
C PRO A 524 23.24 32.29 27.35
N SER A 525 22.03 32.45 26.77
CA SER A 525 20.87 31.63 27.10
C SER A 525 20.80 30.30 26.35
N LEU A 526 21.64 30.05 25.34
CA LEU A 526 21.75 28.75 24.69
C LEU A 526 22.44 27.78 25.65
N LYS A 527 21.64 27.11 26.49
CA LYS A 527 22.12 25.98 27.27
C LYS A 527 22.52 24.85 26.34
N LYS A 528 23.66 24.19 26.63
CA LYS A 528 23.96 22.87 26.07
C LYS A 528 22.80 21.93 26.41
N GLU A 529 22.03 21.49 25.43
CA GLU A 529 21.33 20.22 25.53
C GLU A 529 22.36 19.14 25.18
N GLU A 530 22.69 18.32 26.19
CA GLU A 530 23.58 17.17 26.09
C GLU A 530 23.00 16.10 25.19
#